data_700d5a3207fb5411626940eff2b5f653
#
_entry.id   700d5a3207fb5411626940eff2b5f653
#
_cell.length_a   1.000
_cell.length_b   1.000
_cell.length_c   1.000
_cell.angle_alpha   90.00
_cell.angle_beta   90.00
_cell.angle_gamma   90.00
#
_symmetry.space_group_name_H-M   'P 1'
#
loop_
_entity.id
_entity.type
_entity.pdbx_description
1 polymer ?
#
loop_
_entity_poly.entity_id
_entity_poly.type
_entity_poly.pdbx_seq_one_letter_code
_entity_poly.pdbx_strand_id
1 'polypeptide(L)'
;MIKLNNISLGYDNNIIIKDMSLNIEKGSYVAVVGENGSGKSTLIKGILGLIKPKRGSIEYDINKSDIGYLPQKNEDNNSFPASVYEIVISGCLNNLGLRPFYNKKEKELVNKTLKELNIYSLKNKSYNELSGGQKQRVLLARAITSGKKVLVLDEPVTGLDYNSLKDLYNLIDKLNKKDMTIIMISHDVDKMIEHATHILYIKKNSYSYSKTIDFVNNNYHECFGVHKC
;
A
#
# COMPACT_ATOMS: atom_id res chain seq x y z
N MET A 1 -5.33 -11.38 10.45
CA MET A 1 -6.27 -10.67 9.53
C MET A 1 -6.11 -11.13 8.09
N ILE A 2 -4.86 -11.20 7.57
CA ILE A 2 -4.53 -11.84 6.29
C ILE A 2 -3.51 -12.93 6.58
N LYS A 3 -3.83 -14.18 6.26
CA LYS A 3 -2.97 -15.33 6.54
C LYS A 3 -2.55 -15.99 5.23
N LEU A 4 -1.26 -16.12 5.03
CA LEU A 4 -0.64 -16.81 3.91
C LEU A 4 -0.21 -18.20 4.41
N ASN A 5 -0.74 -19.26 3.80
CA ASN A 5 -0.47 -20.65 4.18
C ASN A 5 0.28 -21.33 3.05
N ASN A 6 1.61 -21.44 3.19
CA ASN A 6 2.52 -22.15 2.29
C ASN A 6 2.32 -21.77 0.80
N ILE A 7 2.17 -20.46 0.54
CA ILE A 7 1.85 -19.97 -0.81
C ILE A 7 3.07 -20.01 -1.73
N SER A 8 2.82 -20.36 -2.98
CA SER A 8 3.77 -20.15 -4.08
C SER A 8 3.10 -19.28 -5.15
N LEU A 9 3.73 -18.15 -5.50
CA LEU A 9 3.23 -17.16 -6.46
C LEU A 9 4.19 -17.02 -7.63
N GLY A 10 3.65 -16.73 -8.81
CA GLY A 10 4.44 -16.50 -10.02
C GLY A 10 3.58 -16.40 -11.26
N TYR A 11 4.22 -16.26 -12.42
CA TYR A 11 3.58 -16.15 -13.72
C TYR A 11 3.94 -17.34 -14.57
N ASP A 12 3.02 -17.82 -15.38
CA ASP A 12 3.19 -18.99 -16.25
C ASP A 12 3.86 -20.16 -15.49
N ASN A 13 5.01 -20.65 -15.95
CA ASN A 13 5.77 -21.70 -15.28
C ASN A 13 6.82 -21.18 -14.29
N ASN A 14 6.99 -19.87 -14.15
CA ASN A 14 8.00 -19.29 -13.27
C ASN A 14 7.41 -19.01 -11.88
N ILE A 15 7.94 -19.66 -10.84
CA ILE A 15 7.63 -19.41 -9.44
C ILE A 15 8.60 -18.33 -8.93
N ILE A 16 8.06 -17.21 -8.45
CA ILE A 16 8.84 -16.08 -7.93
C ILE A 16 8.89 -16.12 -6.40
N ILE A 17 7.77 -16.43 -5.76
CA ILE A 17 7.69 -16.64 -4.31
C ILE A 17 7.37 -18.10 -4.08
N LYS A 18 8.14 -18.75 -3.21
CA LYS A 18 8.01 -20.18 -2.94
C LYS A 18 7.76 -20.43 -1.45
N ASP A 19 6.73 -21.24 -1.18
CA ASP A 19 6.41 -21.82 0.13
C ASP A 19 6.37 -20.78 1.27
N MET A 20 5.80 -19.58 1.01
CA MET A 20 5.73 -18.50 1.99
C MET A 20 4.54 -18.68 2.93
N SER A 21 4.80 -18.58 4.24
CA SER A 21 3.79 -18.59 5.29
C SER A 21 4.01 -17.43 6.25
N LEU A 22 2.99 -16.58 6.44
CA LEU A 22 3.02 -15.49 7.41
C LEU A 22 1.59 -15.07 7.78
N ASN A 23 1.46 -14.40 8.91
CA ASN A 23 0.19 -13.85 9.39
C ASN A 23 0.32 -12.34 9.58
N ILE A 24 -0.46 -11.56 8.82
CA ILE A 24 -0.56 -10.11 8.98
C ILE A 24 -1.71 -9.84 9.94
N GLU A 25 -1.39 -9.31 11.10
CA GLU A 25 -2.35 -9.00 12.15
C GLU A 25 -3.10 -7.69 11.87
N LYS A 26 -4.29 -7.54 12.48
CA LYS A 26 -5.04 -6.28 12.41
C LYS A 26 -4.25 -5.16 13.09
N GLY A 27 -4.22 -3.99 12.45
CA GLY A 27 -3.52 -2.80 12.97
C GLY A 27 -2.01 -2.86 12.83
N SER A 28 -1.42 -3.93 12.25
CA SER A 28 0.01 -3.96 11.98
C SER A 28 0.39 -2.99 10.84
N TYR A 29 1.58 -2.42 10.92
CA TYR A 29 2.23 -1.74 9.81
C TYR A 29 3.38 -2.62 9.32
N VAL A 30 3.18 -3.27 8.18
CA VAL A 30 4.16 -4.20 7.59
C VAL A 30 4.92 -3.49 6.49
N ALA A 31 6.22 -3.32 6.68
CA ALA A 31 7.13 -2.89 5.62
C ALA A 31 7.61 -4.09 4.81
N VAL A 32 7.41 -4.06 3.50
CA VAL A 32 7.90 -5.07 2.57
C VAL A 32 9.16 -4.54 1.88
N VAL A 33 10.30 -5.11 2.24
CA VAL A 33 11.61 -4.67 1.77
C VAL A 33 12.35 -5.81 1.07
N GLY A 34 13.34 -5.49 0.27
CA GLY A 34 14.14 -6.46 -0.48
C GLY A 34 14.63 -5.91 -1.81
N GLU A 35 15.52 -6.63 -2.49
CA GLU A 35 16.11 -6.24 -3.76
C GLU A 35 15.08 -6.11 -4.89
N ASN A 36 15.45 -5.41 -5.96
CA ASN A 36 14.65 -5.37 -7.17
C ASN A 36 14.52 -6.78 -7.77
N GLY A 37 13.30 -7.14 -8.20
CA GLY A 37 13.02 -8.48 -8.72
C GLY A 37 12.86 -9.57 -7.65
N SER A 38 12.95 -9.27 -6.36
CA SER A 38 12.75 -10.28 -5.28
C SER A 38 11.32 -10.81 -5.14
N GLY A 39 10.33 -10.20 -5.82
CA GLY A 39 8.94 -10.65 -5.78
C GLY A 39 8.00 -9.80 -4.93
N LYS A 40 8.41 -8.64 -4.44
CA LYS A 40 7.57 -7.73 -3.62
C LYS A 40 6.22 -7.42 -4.27
N SER A 41 6.24 -6.93 -5.51
CA SER A 41 5.00 -6.60 -6.24
C SER A 41 4.19 -7.85 -6.60
N THR A 42 4.84 -9.02 -6.79
CA THR A 42 4.16 -10.31 -6.98
C THR A 42 3.40 -10.71 -5.72
N LEU A 43 4.02 -10.53 -4.54
CA LEU A 43 3.35 -10.77 -3.26
C LEU A 43 2.13 -9.86 -3.10
N ILE A 44 2.29 -8.56 -3.35
CA ILE A 44 1.18 -7.61 -3.27
C ILE A 44 0.03 -8.01 -4.21
N LYS A 45 0.32 -8.37 -5.45
CA LYS A 45 -0.70 -8.85 -6.40
C LYS A 45 -1.39 -10.13 -5.89
N GLY A 46 -0.68 -11.03 -5.22
CA GLY A 46 -1.26 -12.20 -4.55
C GLY A 46 -2.19 -11.80 -3.41
N ILE A 47 -1.74 -10.91 -2.51
CA ILE A 47 -2.55 -10.40 -1.38
C ILE A 47 -3.80 -9.65 -1.87
N LEU A 48 -3.71 -8.94 -2.99
CA LEU A 48 -4.87 -8.26 -3.60
C LEU A 48 -5.79 -9.23 -4.35
N GLY A 49 -5.37 -10.50 -4.55
CA GLY A 49 -6.10 -11.50 -5.33
C GLY A 49 -6.07 -11.25 -6.84
N LEU A 50 -5.15 -10.41 -7.32
CA LEU A 50 -4.93 -10.16 -8.75
C LEU A 50 -4.23 -11.33 -9.45
N ILE A 51 -3.46 -12.11 -8.70
CA ILE A 51 -2.91 -13.39 -9.12
C ILE A 51 -3.31 -14.46 -8.10
N LYS A 52 -3.60 -15.67 -8.58
CA LYS A 52 -3.94 -16.81 -7.71
C LYS A 52 -2.65 -17.53 -7.30
N PRO A 53 -2.54 -17.97 -6.03
CA PRO A 53 -1.46 -18.87 -5.63
C PRO A 53 -1.46 -20.15 -6.48
N LYS A 54 -0.28 -20.59 -6.91
CA LYS A 54 -0.07 -21.89 -7.59
C LYS A 54 -0.10 -23.04 -6.59
N ARG A 55 0.29 -22.75 -5.35
CA ARG A 55 0.22 -23.66 -4.19
C ARG A 55 -0.16 -22.87 -2.96
N GLY A 56 -0.72 -23.56 -1.97
CA GLY A 56 -1.15 -22.95 -0.73
C GLY A 56 -2.42 -22.09 -0.86
N SER A 57 -2.72 -21.30 0.16
CA SER A 57 -3.91 -20.47 0.21
C SER A 57 -3.65 -19.13 0.90
N ILE A 58 -4.42 -18.11 0.54
CA ILE A 58 -4.48 -16.83 1.25
C ILE A 58 -5.87 -16.70 1.85
N GLU A 59 -5.94 -16.61 3.18
CA GLU A 59 -7.16 -16.46 3.96
C GLU A 59 -7.32 -15.02 4.43
N TYR A 60 -8.57 -14.54 4.45
CA TYR A 60 -8.90 -13.18 4.83
C TYR A 60 -10.04 -13.20 5.83
N ASP A 61 -9.84 -12.61 7.02
CA ASP A 61 -10.91 -12.35 8.00
C ASP A 61 -11.62 -11.02 7.72
N ILE A 62 -11.52 -10.54 6.48
CA ILE A 62 -12.09 -9.28 5.99
C ILE A 62 -12.62 -9.47 4.58
N ASN A 63 -13.49 -8.58 4.13
CA ASN A 63 -13.85 -8.54 2.72
C ASN A 63 -12.69 -7.96 1.90
N LYS A 64 -12.40 -8.51 0.73
CA LYS A 64 -11.39 -7.96 -0.17
C LYS A 64 -11.68 -6.52 -0.60
N SER A 65 -12.95 -6.12 -0.63
CA SER A 65 -13.38 -4.74 -0.84
C SER A 65 -12.96 -3.77 0.28
N ASP A 66 -12.51 -4.27 1.43
CA ASP A 66 -11.97 -3.45 2.51
C ASP A 66 -10.46 -3.18 2.35
N ILE A 67 -9.85 -3.65 1.26
CA ILE A 67 -8.44 -3.41 0.93
C ILE A 67 -8.34 -2.25 -0.06
N GLY A 68 -7.73 -1.15 0.36
CA GLY A 68 -7.33 -0.06 -0.53
C GLY A 68 -5.96 -0.31 -1.12
N TYR A 69 -5.77 0.05 -2.38
CA TYR A 69 -4.50 -0.15 -3.07
C TYR A 69 -4.05 1.09 -3.81
N LEU A 70 -2.81 1.50 -3.54
CA LEU A 70 -2.07 2.49 -4.31
C LEU A 70 -0.97 1.76 -5.08
N PRO A 71 -1.12 1.59 -6.41
CA PRO A 71 -0.10 0.96 -7.24
C PRO A 71 1.13 1.86 -7.41
N GLN A 72 2.26 1.23 -7.74
CA GLN A 72 3.44 1.94 -8.22
C GLN A 72 3.08 2.82 -9.42
N LYS A 73 3.66 4.01 -9.49
CA LYS A 73 3.38 4.98 -10.54
C LYS A 73 3.79 4.44 -11.90
N ASN A 74 2.82 4.26 -12.82
CA ASN A 74 3.09 4.03 -14.22
C ASN A 74 3.03 5.38 -14.95
N GLU A 75 4.02 5.67 -15.79
CA GLU A 75 4.15 6.96 -16.51
C GLU A 75 3.01 7.21 -17.51
N ASP A 76 2.30 6.17 -17.93
CA ASP A 76 1.29 6.22 -19.01
C ASP A 76 -0.09 6.80 -18.63
N ASN A 77 -0.32 7.20 -17.37
CA ASN A 77 -1.62 7.68 -16.90
C ASN A 77 -1.83 9.20 -17.04
N ASN A 78 -1.19 9.85 -18.01
CA ASN A 78 -1.23 11.33 -18.14
C ASN A 78 -2.50 11.91 -18.75
N SER A 79 -3.48 11.11 -19.18
CA SER A 79 -4.63 11.61 -19.94
C SER A 79 -6.01 11.25 -19.36
N PHE A 80 -6.14 11.21 -18.03
CA PHE A 80 -7.45 10.94 -17.43
C PHE A 80 -8.25 12.24 -17.27
N PRO A 81 -9.30 12.49 -18.10
CA PRO A 81 -10.06 13.73 -18.10
C PRO A 81 -11.11 13.76 -16.96
N ALA A 82 -10.66 13.59 -15.72
CA ALA A 82 -11.52 13.61 -14.55
C ALA A 82 -11.03 14.62 -13.52
N SER A 83 -11.96 15.18 -12.76
CA SER A 83 -11.65 16.01 -11.62
C SER A 83 -11.05 15.19 -10.47
N VAL A 84 -10.32 15.87 -9.58
CA VAL A 84 -9.82 15.27 -8.33
C VAL A 84 -10.94 14.57 -7.55
N TYR A 85 -12.09 15.23 -7.45
CA TYR A 85 -13.25 14.69 -6.73
C TYR A 85 -13.73 13.36 -7.35
N GLU A 86 -13.87 13.30 -8.67
CA GLU A 86 -14.34 12.11 -9.39
C GLU A 86 -13.36 10.94 -9.22
N ILE A 87 -12.05 11.21 -9.26
CA ILE A 87 -11.05 10.17 -9.01
C ILE A 87 -11.16 9.65 -7.58
N VAL A 88 -11.25 10.52 -6.58
CA VAL A 88 -11.27 10.08 -5.19
C VAL A 88 -12.57 9.35 -4.84
N ILE A 89 -13.73 9.83 -5.34
CA ILE A 89 -15.01 9.17 -5.08
C ILE A 89 -15.11 7.81 -5.79
N SER A 90 -14.40 7.62 -6.91
CA SER A 90 -14.32 6.32 -7.56
C SER A 90 -13.74 5.22 -6.66
N GLY A 91 -12.96 5.58 -5.64
CA GLY A 91 -12.53 4.64 -4.61
C GLY A 91 -13.70 3.99 -3.85
N CYS A 92 -14.84 4.67 -3.76
CA CYS A 92 -16.03 4.14 -3.10
C CYS A 92 -16.88 3.21 -3.97
N LEU A 93 -16.49 2.91 -5.22
CA LEU A 93 -17.27 2.05 -6.15
C LEU A 93 -17.64 0.70 -5.54
N ASN A 94 -16.72 0.05 -4.85
CA ASN A 94 -16.96 -1.24 -4.21
C ASN A 94 -18.04 -1.21 -3.12
N ASN A 95 -18.41 -0.01 -2.62
CA ASN A 95 -19.44 0.17 -1.61
C ASN A 95 -20.84 0.45 -2.20
N LEU A 96 -20.92 0.71 -3.51
CA LEU A 96 -22.19 1.02 -4.15
C LEU A 96 -23.15 -0.17 -4.20
N GLY A 97 -22.62 -1.40 -4.37
CA GLY A 97 -23.45 -2.57 -4.67
C GLY A 97 -24.26 -2.31 -5.93
N LEU A 98 -25.60 -2.42 -5.83
CA LEU A 98 -26.52 -2.15 -6.95
C LEU A 98 -27.01 -0.69 -7.03
N ARG A 99 -26.50 0.21 -6.18
CA ARG A 99 -26.93 1.61 -6.17
C ARG A 99 -26.28 2.39 -7.34
N PRO A 100 -27.04 3.19 -8.09
CA PRO A 100 -26.48 3.97 -9.20
C PRO A 100 -25.74 5.24 -8.74
N PHE A 101 -25.95 5.70 -7.49
CA PHE A 101 -25.38 6.95 -6.98
C PHE A 101 -24.71 6.79 -5.63
N TYR A 102 -23.65 7.59 -5.40
CA TYR A 102 -22.98 7.72 -4.11
C TYR A 102 -23.89 8.39 -3.07
N ASN A 103 -23.92 7.83 -1.86
CA ASN A 103 -24.68 8.35 -0.75
C ASN A 103 -23.95 9.48 0.01
N LYS A 104 -24.60 10.06 1.02
CA LYS A 104 -24.05 11.14 1.83
C LYS A 104 -22.78 10.73 2.57
N LYS A 105 -22.72 9.48 3.12
CA LYS A 105 -21.55 8.97 3.87
C LYS A 105 -20.31 8.88 2.99
N GLU A 106 -20.44 8.42 1.75
CA GLU A 106 -19.35 8.31 0.78
C GLU A 106 -18.83 9.70 0.38
N LYS A 107 -19.73 10.66 0.14
CA LYS A 107 -19.38 12.04 -0.17
C LYS A 107 -18.67 12.74 1.02
N GLU A 108 -19.13 12.48 2.25
CA GLU A 108 -18.50 12.99 3.46
C GLU A 108 -17.09 12.38 3.67
N LEU A 109 -16.93 11.07 3.46
CA LEU A 109 -15.64 10.39 3.51
C LEU A 109 -14.65 11.01 2.52
N VAL A 110 -15.06 11.22 1.26
CA VAL A 110 -14.22 11.86 0.23
C VAL A 110 -13.80 13.25 0.66
N ASN A 111 -14.76 14.09 1.09
CA ASN A 111 -14.45 15.46 1.52
C ASN A 111 -13.49 15.50 2.71
N LYS A 112 -13.66 14.60 3.68
CA LYS A 112 -12.77 14.45 4.83
C LYS A 112 -11.37 14.05 4.38
N THR A 113 -11.25 13.02 3.53
CA THR A 113 -9.97 12.53 3.02
C THR A 113 -9.23 13.60 2.22
N LEU A 114 -9.93 14.37 1.38
CA LEU A 114 -9.35 15.49 0.64
C LEU A 114 -8.78 16.58 1.56
N LYS A 115 -9.45 16.84 2.69
CA LYS A 115 -8.98 17.80 3.71
C LYS A 115 -7.75 17.26 4.45
N GLU A 116 -7.77 15.99 4.88
CA GLU A 116 -6.66 15.34 5.59
C GLU A 116 -5.38 15.31 4.73
N LEU A 117 -5.52 15.22 3.40
CA LEU A 117 -4.42 15.24 2.44
C LEU A 117 -4.03 16.63 1.92
N ASN A 118 -4.67 17.71 2.43
CA ASN A 118 -4.43 19.10 2.01
C ASN A 118 -4.64 19.34 0.50
N ILE A 119 -5.60 18.62 -0.13
CA ILE A 119 -5.97 18.78 -1.54
C ILE A 119 -7.43 19.14 -1.77
N TYR A 120 -8.15 19.53 -0.72
CA TYR A 120 -9.57 19.87 -0.83
C TYR A 120 -9.82 21.08 -1.76
N SER A 121 -8.93 22.08 -1.78
CA SER A 121 -9.00 23.23 -2.68
C SER A 121 -8.87 22.85 -4.16
N LEU A 122 -8.31 21.68 -4.44
CA LEU A 122 -8.10 21.17 -5.80
C LEU A 122 -9.25 20.28 -6.29
N LYS A 123 -10.29 20.06 -5.50
CA LYS A 123 -11.34 19.04 -5.75
C LYS A 123 -12.01 19.14 -7.13
N ASN A 124 -12.14 20.35 -7.66
CA ASN A 124 -12.78 20.59 -8.96
C ASN A 124 -11.76 20.75 -10.11
N LYS A 125 -10.45 20.73 -9.83
CA LYS A 125 -9.43 20.80 -10.87
C LYS A 125 -9.34 19.48 -11.63
N SER A 126 -8.96 19.55 -12.90
CA SER A 126 -8.60 18.39 -13.69
C SER A 126 -7.35 17.73 -13.11
N TYR A 127 -7.32 16.38 -13.08
CA TYR A 127 -6.16 15.61 -12.64
C TYR A 127 -4.91 15.94 -13.47
N ASN A 128 -5.09 16.25 -14.75
CA ASN A 128 -3.98 16.55 -15.66
C ASN A 128 -3.26 17.86 -15.32
N GLU A 129 -3.94 18.81 -14.67
CA GLU A 129 -3.39 20.10 -14.25
C GLU A 129 -2.56 20.04 -12.96
N LEU A 130 -2.49 18.87 -12.32
CA LEU A 130 -1.84 18.71 -11.04
C LEU A 130 -0.34 18.46 -11.18
N SER A 131 0.44 18.96 -10.21
CA SER A 131 1.84 18.57 -10.04
C SER A 131 1.96 17.09 -9.68
N GLY A 132 3.14 16.48 -9.86
CA GLY A 132 3.39 15.07 -9.53
C GLY A 132 3.03 14.71 -8.09
N GLY A 133 3.41 15.55 -7.11
CA GLY A 133 3.07 15.34 -5.71
C GLY A 133 1.56 15.49 -5.42
N GLN A 134 0.87 16.41 -6.10
CA GLN A 134 -0.59 16.53 -5.99
C GLN A 134 -1.29 15.31 -6.59
N LYS A 135 -0.85 14.81 -7.76
CA LYS A 135 -1.34 13.57 -8.36
C LYS A 135 -1.20 12.39 -7.41
N GLN A 136 -0.04 12.26 -6.76
CA GLN A 136 0.21 11.20 -5.79
C GLN A 136 -0.76 11.26 -4.59
N ARG A 137 -0.99 12.47 -4.04
CA ARG A 137 -1.98 12.67 -2.95
C ARG A 137 -3.41 12.32 -3.39
N VAL A 138 -3.79 12.57 -4.63
CA VAL A 138 -5.11 12.19 -5.19
C VAL A 138 -5.26 10.68 -5.28
N LEU A 139 -4.24 9.97 -5.78
CA LEU A 139 -4.26 8.50 -5.87
C LEU A 139 -4.26 7.86 -4.48
N LEU A 140 -3.52 8.44 -3.51
CA LEU A 140 -3.58 8.02 -2.11
C LEU A 140 -4.97 8.26 -1.51
N ALA A 141 -5.60 9.41 -1.78
CA ALA A 141 -6.97 9.68 -1.35
C ALA A 141 -7.94 8.62 -1.88
N ARG A 142 -7.81 8.27 -3.15
CA ARG A 142 -8.61 7.19 -3.77
C ARG A 142 -8.38 5.84 -3.09
N ALA A 143 -7.13 5.49 -2.79
CA ALA A 143 -6.82 4.24 -2.09
C ALA A 143 -7.41 4.22 -0.67
N ILE A 144 -7.34 5.32 0.09
CA ILE A 144 -7.94 5.46 1.43
C ILE A 144 -9.47 5.35 1.37
N THR A 145 -10.11 5.94 0.37
CA THR A 145 -11.57 5.86 0.24
C THR A 145 -12.07 4.50 -0.21
N SER A 146 -11.22 3.69 -0.88
CA SER A 146 -11.55 2.31 -1.27
C SER A 146 -11.35 1.30 -0.13
N GLY A 147 -10.31 1.49 0.70
CA GLY A 147 -9.95 0.55 1.76
C GLY A 147 -10.42 1.02 3.14
N LYS A 148 -11.14 0.16 3.85
CA LYS A 148 -11.66 0.45 5.20
C LYS A 148 -10.80 -0.14 6.31
N LYS A 149 -10.07 -1.22 6.03
CA LYS A 149 -9.34 -2.02 7.04
C LYS A 149 -7.87 -2.21 6.70
N VAL A 150 -7.54 -2.31 5.42
CA VAL A 150 -6.17 -2.52 4.94
C VAL A 150 -5.85 -1.49 3.87
N LEU A 151 -4.67 -0.92 3.93
CA LEU A 151 -4.10 -0.05 2.91
C LEU A 151 -2.79 -0.64 2.41
N VAL A 152 -2.75 -0.98 1.14
CA VAL A 152 -1.56 -1.49 0.45
C VAL A 152 -0.98 -0.37 -0.39
N LEU A 153 0.30 -0.06 -0.16
CA LEU A 153 1.02 1.04 -0.79
C LEU A 153 2.27 0.48 -1.49
N ASP A 154 2.29 0.60 -2.81
CA ASP A 154 3.43 0.16 -3.62
C ASP A 154 4.26 1.39 -4.04
N GLU A 155 5.38 1.62 -3.36
CA GLU A 155 6.29 2.75 -3.54
C GLU A 155 5.60 4.13 -3.53
N PRO A 156 4.85 4.48 -2.48
CA PRO A 156 4.04 5.69 -2.46
C PRO A 156 4.87 6.97 -2.39
N VAL A 157 6.15 6.88 -2.10
CA VAL A 157 7.07 8.01 -1.85
C VAL A 157 7.84 8.46 -3.07
N THR A 158 7.78 7.71 -4.18
CA THR A 158 8.57 7.99 -5.39
C THR A 158 8.22 9.34 -6.01
N GLY A 159 9.23 10.21 -6.14
CA GLY A 159 9.08 11.55 -6.74
C GLY A 159 8.43 12.61 -5.85
N LEU A 160 8.37 12.38 -4.53
CA LEU A 160 7.97 13.39 -3.55
C LEU A 160 9.18 14.19 -3.04
N ASP A 161 8.97 15.49 -2.81
CA ASP A 161 9.92 16.30 -2.06
C ASP A 161 9.90 15.96 -0.56
N TYR A 162 10.92 16.39 0.17
CA TYR A 162 11.12 16.05 1.59
C TYR A 162 9.92 16.38 2.48
N ASN A 163 9.27 17.54 2.29
CA ASN A 163 8.14 17.94 3.10
C ASN A 163 6.90 17.08 2.80
N SER A 164 6.64 16.83 1.51
CA SER A 164 5.56 15.95 1.07
C SER A 164 5.74 14.51 1.56
N LEU A 165 6.98 14.03 1.61
CA LEU A 165 7.34 12.71 2.14
C LEU A 165 7.05 12.62 3.64
N LYS A 166 7.47 13.61 4.43
CA LYS A 166 7.19 13.67 5.87
C LYS A 166 5.69 13.71 6.16
N ASP A 167 4.94 14.52 5.41
CA ASP A 167 3.47 14.60 5.54
C ASP A 167 2.80 13.27 5.24
N LEU A 168 3.31 12.55 4.22
CA LEU A 168 2.78 11.22 3.85
C LEU A 168 2.99 10.20 4.98
N TYR A 169 4.20 10.08 5.53
CA TYR A 169 4.46 9.16 6.65
C TYR A 169 3.61 9.51 7.87
N ASN A 170 3.51 10.80 8.23
CA ASN A 170 2.66 11.25 9.32
C ASN A 170 1.17 10.89 9.11
N LEU A 171 0.69 10.94 7.88
CA LEU A 171 -0.67 10.52 7.55
C LEU A 171 -0.84 9.00 7.70
N ILE A 172 0.11 8.21 7.15
CA ILE A 172 0.08 6.75 7.24
C ILE A 172 0.08 6.32 8.71
N ASP A 173 0.92 6.93 9.55
CA ASP A 173 0.94 6.69 10.99
C ASP A 173 -0.40 7.02 11.66
N LYS A 174 -1.03 8.14 11.30
CA LYS A 174 -2.36 8.50 11.81
C LYS A 174 -3.43 7.48 11.41
N LEU A 175 -3.34 6.91 10.20
CA LEU A 175 -4.25 5.87 9.73
C LEU A 175 -4.01 4.57 10.49
N ASN A 176 -2.75 4.19 10.68
CA ASN A 176 -2.39 2.97 11.43
C ASN A 176 -2.81 3.07 12.90
N LYS A 177 -2.61 4.22 13.57
CA LYS A 177 -3.10 4.48 14.93
C LYS A 177 -4.63 4.42 15.08
N LYS A 178 -5.37 4.46 13.96
CA LYS A 178 -6.83 4.25 13.89
C LYS A 178 -7.19 2.81 13.51
N ASP A 179 -6.34 1.84 13.81
CA ASP A 179 -6.49 0.40 13.54
C ASP A 179 -6.48 0.02 12.03
N MET A 180 -6.08 0.91 11.13
CA MET A 180 -5.87 0.53 9.74
C MET A 180 -4.59 -0.29 9.62
N THR A 181 -4.67 -1.47 9.03
CA THR A 181 -3.49 -2.27 8.71
C THR A 181 -2.80 -1.71 7.47
N ILE A 182 -1.50 -1.50 7.56
CA ILE A 182 -0.70 -0.94 6.45
C ILE A 182 0.23 -2.03 5.92
N ILE A 183 0.30 -2.19 4.61
CA ILE A 183 1.30 -3.00 3.91
C ILE A 183 1.98 -2.07 2.92
N MET A 184 3.25 -1.76 3.11
CA MET A 184 3.95 -0.77 2.30
C MET A 184 5.24 -1.32 1.74
N ILE A 185 5.41 -1.22 0.41
CA ILE A 185 6.70 -1.42 -0.25
C ILE A 185 7.41 -0.07 -0.31
N SER A 186 8.67 -0.04 0.09
CA SER A 186 9.56 1.11 -0.08
C SER A 186 11.00 0.65 -0.23
N HIS A 187 11.79 1.45 -0.94
CA HIS A 187 13.25 1.28 -1.02
C HIS A 187 13.97 2.01 0.12
N ASP A 188 13.31 2.92 0.80
CA ASP A 188 13.85 3.67 1.96
C ASP A 188 13.65 2.85 3.24
N VAL A 189 14.58 1.91 3.48
CA VAL A 189 14.49 0.98 4.60
C VAL A 189 14.61 1.69 5.94
N ASP A 190 15.44 2.71 6.04
CA ASP A 190 15.64 3.46 7.28
C ASP A 190 14.35 4.13 7.72
N LYS A 191 13.65 4.79 6.79
CA LYS A 191 12.34 5.37 7.07
C LYS A 191 11.29 4.31 7.40
N MET A 192 11.33 3.16 6.74
CA MET A 192 10.40 2.07 7.04
C MET A 192 10.59 1.53 8.47
N ILE A 193 11.82 1.42 8.93
CA ILE A 193 12.14 0.98 10.30
C ILE A 193 11.62 1.96 11.36
N GLU A 194 11.63 3.27 11.07
CA GLU A 194 11.09 4.29 11.98
C GLU A 194 9.57 4.16 12.21
N HIS A 195 8.83 3.65 11.22
CA HIS A 195 7.36 3.67 11.22
C HIS A 195 6.70 2.28 11.33
N ALA A 196 7.31 1.26 10.75
CA ALA A 196 6.73 -0.07 10.67
C ALA A 196 6.80 -0.83 11.99
N THR A 197 5.76 -1.62 12.28
CA THR A 197 5.74 -2.57 13.40
C THR A 197 6.40 -3.90 13.07
N HIS A 198 6.36 -4.28 11.79
CA HIS A 198 6.92 -5.53 11.27
C HIS A 198 7.64 -5.28 9.96
N ILE A 199 8.70 -6.05 9.74
CA ILE A 199 9.45 -6.09 8.47
C ILE A 199 9.27 -7.45 7.83
N LEU A 200 8.85 -7.44 6.56
CA LEU A 200 8.91 -8.59 5.67
C LEU A 200 10.04 -8.37 4.68
N TYR A 201 11.16 -9.02 4.91
CA TYR A 201 12.31 -8.96 4.03
C TYR A 201 12.29 -10.12 3.04
N ILE A 202 12.26 -9.81 1.74
CA ILE A 202 12.18 -10.80 0.65
C ILE A 202 13.51 -10.82 -0.12
N LYS A 203 14.17 -11.97 -0.11
CA LYS A 203 15.31 -12.32 -0.96
C LYS A 203 14.85 -13.21 -2.12
N LYS A 204 15.73 -13.44 -3.11
CA LYS A 204 15.41 -14.21 -4.32
C LYS A 204 14.81 -15.61 -4.05
N ASN A 205 15.18 -16.29 -2.97
CA ASN A 205 14.71 -17.65 -2.67
C ASN A 205 14.34 -17.84 -1.19
N SER A 206 14.27 -16.78 -0.43
CA SER A 206 13.97 -16.84 1.01
C SER A 206 13.26 -15.57 1.45
N TYR A 207 12.65 -15.62 2.62
CA TYR A 207 12.06 -14.47 3.26
C TYR A 207 12.24 -14.55 4.76
N SER A 208 12.19 -13.39 5.42
CA SER A 208 12.04 -13.32 6.87
C SER A 208 10.91 -12.36 7.22
N TYR A 209 10.13 -12.70 8.25
CA TYR A 209 9.05 -11.85 8.77
C TYR A 209 9.20 -11.78 10.28
N SER A 210 9.41 -10.58 10.81
CA SER A 210 9.65 -10.36 12.23
C SER A 210 9.15 -8.97 12.65
N LYS A 211 9.07 -8.75 13.98
CA LYS A 211 8.89 -7.39 14.50
C LYS A 211 10.10 -6.53 14.11
N THR A 212 9.86 -5.24 13.92
CA THR A 212 10.92 -4.30 13.50
C THR A 212 12.11 -4.30 14.45
N ILE A 213 11.87 -4.37 15.76
CA ILE A 213 12.94 -4.42 16.76
C ILE A 213 13.83 -5.66 16.60
N ASP A 214 13.22 -6.82 16.34
CA ASP A 214 13.96 -8.07 16.15
C ASP A 214 14.74 -8.06 14.84
N PHE A 215 14.16 -7.45 13.79
CA PHE A 215 14.83 -7.27 12.50
C PHE A 215 16.09 -6.41 12.62
N VAL A 216 15.97 -5.26 13.30
CA VAL A 216 17.10 -4.34 13.53
C VAL A 216 18.22 -5.02 14.31
N ASN A 217 17.89 -5.79 15.34
CA ASN A 217 18.89 -6.44 16.19
C ASN A 217 19.61 -7.61 15.49
N ASN A 218 18.90 -8.38 14.64
CA ASN A 218 19.41 -9.64 14.14
C ASN A 218 19.83 -9.61 12.67
N ASN A 219 19.22 -8.76 11.84
CA ASN A 219 19.34 -8.87 10.39
C ASN A 219 19.76 -7.58 9.66
N TYR A 220 19.71 -6.42 10.34
CA TYR A 220 19.93 -5.14 9.66
C TYR A 220 21.30 -5.05 9.01
N HIS A 221 22.35 -5.42 9.73
CA HIS A 221 23.74 -5.36 9.25
C HIS A 221 24.05 -6.36 8.13
N GLU A 222 23.43 -7.53 8.15
CA GLU A 222 23.60 -8.53 7.09
C GLU A 222 22.87 -8.16 5.79
N CYS A 223 21.76 -7.42 5.92
CA CYS A 223 20.88 -7.14 4.80
C CYS A 223 21.25 -5.85 4.04
N PHE A 224 21.79 -4.84 4.72
CA PHE A 224 21.95 -3.50 4.14
C PHE A 224 23.37 -2.91 4.26
N GLY A 225 24.33 -3.68 4.77
CA GLY A 225 25.75 -3.28 4.87
C GLY A 225 25.97 -2.09 5.80
N VAL A 226 27.10 -2.08 6.49
CA VAL A 226 27.50 -0.95 7.35
C VAL A 226 27.92 0.22 6.46
N HIS A 227 27.05 1.19 6.26
CA HIS A 227 27.44 2.56 5.99
C HIS A 227 26.92 3.44 7.14
N LYS A 228 27.58 3.27 8.31
CA LYS A 228 27.64 4.36 9.29
C LYS A 228 29.01 5.00 9.08
N CYS A 229 29.06 6.13 8.39
CA CYS A 229 30.02 7.17 8.67
C CYS A 229 29.37 8.21 9.55
#